data_564fd2f765bc004662c3a2e8119ee919
#
_entry.id   564fd2f765bc004662c3a2e8119ee919
#
_cell.length_a   1.000
_cell.length_b   1.000
_cell.length_c   1.000
_cell.angle_alpha   90.00
_cell.angle_beta   90.00
_cell.angle_gamma   90.00
#
_symmetry.space_group_name_H-M   'P 1'
#
loop_
_entity.id
_entity.type
_entity.pdbx_description
1 polymer ?
#
loop_
_entity_poly.entity_id
_entity_poly.type
_entity_poly.pdbx_seq_one_letter_code
_entity_poly.pdbx_strand_id
1 'polypeptide(L)'
;ATQGKVMAGLKVPRETMLQAVASSGHTCRFQTSWDTELWPLSIVETALEDNRILCLNFATHAGVDVAELKLDSLRLHLSGDFMTTMPLHDMLVANLERIEIADPKGKLLAQIPLKQWIEVGYAPEDQVLPSVGNIHPAYNLLQEYFSFPAKFLFFDLKGLAGRLGQGNGFTIKFAFKSAVKVLASVNKNTFK
;
A
#
# COMPACT_ATOMS: atom_id res chain seq x y z
N ALA A 1 -2.70 15.69 -10.84
CA ALA A 1 -3.70 15.96 -9.79
C ALA A 1 -3.27 17.22 -9.07
N THR A 2 -4.07 18.27 -9.17
CA THR A 2 -3.88 19.50 -8.42
C THR A 2 -3.95 19.12 -6.94
N GLN A 3 -2.93 19.45 -6.16
CA GLN A 3 -2.93 19.27 -4.71
C GLN A 3 -4.03 20.16 -4.10
N GLY A 4 -5.26 19.70 -4.23
CA GLY A 4 -6.39 20.28 -3.52
C GLY A 4 -6.24 19.99 -2.04
N LYS A 5 -6.76 20.85 -1.20
CA LYS A 5 -6.79 20.73 0.26
C LYS A 5 -7.65 19.52 0.69
N VAL A 6 -7.20 18.31 0.44
CA VAL A 6 -7.82 17.12 1.00
C VAL A 6 -7.27 17.00 2.42
N MET A 7 -8.03 17.49 3.38
CA MET A 7 -7.69 17.41 4.81
C MET A 7 -8.14 16.08 5.46
N ALA A 8 -8.91 15.27 4.72
CA ALA A 8 -9.41 13.97 5.14
C ALA A 8 -9.26 12.97 3.99
N GLY A 9 -9.37 11.68 4.28
CA GLY A 9 -9.37 10.65 3.25
C GLY A 9 -10.44 10.89 2.19
N LEU A 10 -10.09 10.76 0.91
CA LEU A 10 -11.03 10.82 -0.21
C LEU A 10 -11.28 9.40 -0.71
N LYS A 11 -12.52 8.94 -0.59
CA LYS A 11 -12.94 7.65 -1.14
C LYS A 11 -13.34 7.81 -2.60
N VAL A 12 -12.70 7.06 -3.48
CA VAL A 12 -13.04 6.91 -4.89
C VAL A 12 -13.68 5.52 -5.06
N PRO A 13 -15.00 5.44 -5.30
CA PRO A 13 -15.68 4.16 -5.45
C PRO A 13 -15.17 3.35 -6.65
N ARG A 14 -15.31 2.03 -6.58
CA ARG A 14 -15.21 1.13 -7.73
C ARG A 14 -16.15 1.64 -8.85
N GLU A 15 -15.75 1.40 -10.11
CA GLU A 15 -16.50 1.80 -11.30
C GLU A 15 -16.59 3.32 -11.54
N THR A 16 -15.77 4.10 -10.82
CA THR A 16 -15.64 5.54 -11.11
C THR A 16 -14.97 5.74 -12.46
N MET A 17 -15.65 6.49 -13.34
CA MET A 17 -15.12 6.82 -14.67
C MET A 17 -14.03 7.88 -14.57
N LEU A 18 -12.89 7.59 -15.19
CA LEU A 18 -11.74 8.48 -15.29
C LEU A 18 -11.45 8.78 -16.76
N GLN A 19 -10.92 9.95 -17.04
CA GLN A 19 -10.53 10.35 -18.38
C GLN A 19 -9.10 10.90 -18.37
N ALA A 20 -8.34 10.55 -19.39
CA ALA A 20 -7.04 11.13 -19.68
C ALA A 20 -6.92 11.45 -21.17
N VAL A 21 -6.25 12.55 -21.47
CA VAL A 21 -5.96 12.93 -22.86
C VAL A 21 -4.57 12.42 -23.20
N ALA A 22 -4.47 11.55 -24.20
CA ALA A 22 -3.19 11.08 -24.71
C ALA A 22 -2.45 12.20 -25.45
N SER A 23 -1.13 12.07 -25.63
CA SER A 23 -0.31 13.03 -26.38
C SER A 23 -0.78 13.23 -27.83
N SER A 24 -1.47 12.26 -28.41
CA SER A 24 -2.13 12.30 -29.73
C SER A 24 -3.43 13.10 -29.74
N GLY A 25 -3.90 13.64 -28.62
CA GLY A 25 -5.17 14.37 -28.47
C GLY A 25 -6.40 13.48 -28.30
N HIS A 26 -6.26 12.16 -28.33
CA HIS A 26 -7.39 11.25 -28.10
C HIS A 26 -7.72 11.15 -26.60
N THR A 27 -9.02 11.19 -26.28
CA THR A 27 -9.49 10.98 -24.90
C THR A 27 -9.58 9.47 -24.62
N CYS A 28 -8.77 9.01 -23.68
CA CYS A 28 -8.84 7.66 -23.13
C CYS A 28 -9.77 7.64 -21.92
N ARG A 29 -10.65 6.65 -21.87
CA ARG A 29 -11.56 6.42 -20.76
C ARG A 29 -11.07 5.23 -19.94
N PHE A 30 -11.06 5.38 -18.64
CA PHE A 30 -10.67 4.35 -17.68
C PHE A 30 -11.77 4.23 -16.63
N GLN A 31 -11.77 3.13 -15.91
CA GLN A 31 -12.68 2.88 -14.81
C GLN A 31 -11.89 2.27 -13.65
N THR A 32 -12.19 2.72 -12.41
CA THR A 32 -11.56 2.14 -11.23
C THR A 32 -12.08 0.72 -11.01
N SER A 33 -11.17 -0.21 -10.76
CA SER A 33 -11.51 -1.63 -10.51
C SER A 33 -11.81 -1.91 -9.03
N TRP A 34 -11.35 -1.06 -8.12
CA TRP A 34 -11.51 -1.19 -6.67
C TRP A 34 -11.95 0.12 -6.03
N ASP A 35 -12.59 0.05 -4.88
CA ASP A 35 -12.69 1.18 -3.97
C ASP A 35 -11.28 1.61 -3.59
N THR A 36 -10.97 2.88 -3.74
CA THR A 36 -9.65 3.44 -3.46
C THR A 36 -9.79 4.60 -2.48
N GLU A 37 -8.99 4.59 -1.43
CA GLU A 37 -8.91 5.69 -0.49
C GLU A 37 -7.60 6.47 -0.72
N LEU A 38 -7.74 7.76 -0.97
CA LEU A 38 -6.61 8.67 -1.14
C LEU A 38 -6.40 9.46 0.14
N TRP A 39 -5.22 9.34 0.72
CA TRP A 39 -4.85 10.01 1.95
C TRP A 39 -3.84 11.12 1.67
N PRO A 40 -3.87 12.24 2.42
CA PRO A 40 -2.87 13.30 2.31
C PRO A 40 -1.55 12.88 2.99
N LEU A 41 -0.99 11.77 2.54
CA LEU A 41 0.22 11.14 3.08
C LEU A 41 1.24 10.93 1.97
N SER A 42 2.51 11.00 2.33
CA SER A 42 3.63 10.59 1.48
C SER A 42 4.62 9.77 2.26
N ILE A 43 5.23 8.78 1.62
CA ILE A 43 6.43 8.12 2.12
C ILE A 43 7.60 9.05 1.81
N VAL A 44 8.18 9.63 2.85
CA VAL A 44 9.28 10.59 2.69
C VAL A 44 10.64 9.91 2.69
N GLU A 45 10.75 8.79 3.41
CA GLU A 45 11.98 8.04 3.54
C GLU A 45 11.72 6.57 3.80
N THR A 46 12.63 5.71 3.38
CA THR A 46 12.74 4.32 3.80
C THR A 46 14.11 4.10 4.41
N ALA A 47 14.16 3.44 5.55
CA ALA A 47 15.39 3.11 6.25
C ALA A 47 15.42 1.62 6.58
N LEU A 48 16.62 1.08 6.69
CA LEU A 48 16.86 -0.29 7.11
C LEU A 48 17.68 -0.28 8.40
N GLU A 49 17.05 -0.73 9.50
CA GLU A 49 17.71 -0.86 10.80
C GLU A 49 18.19 -2.32 10.97
N ASP A 50 19.46 -2.50 11.37
CA ASP A 50 20.09 -3.79 11.69
C ASP A 50 19.91 -4.89 10.60
N ASN A 51 19.72 -4.51 9.34
CA ASN A 51 19.42 -5.41 8.22
C ASN A 51 18.19 -6.33 8.45
N ARG A 52 17.32 -5.99 9.40
CA ARG A 52 16.16 -6.79 9.81
C ARG A 52 14.87 -6.00 9.96
N ILE A 53 14.93 -4.67 10.05
CA ILE A 53 13.76 -3.84 10.26
C ILE A 53 13.68 -2.83 9.12
N LEU A 54 12.65 -2.95 8.30
CA LEU A 54 12.33 -1.99 7.26
C LEU A 54 11.42 -0.91 7.85
N CYS A 55 11.88 0.33 7.82
CA CYS A 55 11.15 1.49 8.29
C CYS A 55 10.60 2.28 7.10
N LEU A 56 9.30 2.53 7.10
CA LEU A 56 8.62 3.44 6.17
C LEU A 56 8.21 4.69 6.94
N ASN A 57 8.84 5.81 6.64
CA ASN A 57 8.55 7.09 7.26
C ASN A 57 7.51 7.86 6.46
N PHE A 58 6.37 8.11 7.07
CA PHE A 58 5.24 8.84 6.48
C PHE A 58 5.19 10.27 7.01
N ALA A 59 4.87 11.19 6.11
CA ALA A 59 4.53 12.57 6.47
C ALA A 59 3.16 12.94 5.89
N THR A 60 2.42 13.75 6.66
CA THR A 60 1.16 14.33 6.20
C THR A 60 1.42 15.55 5.31
N HIS A 61 0.52 15.81 4.37
CA HIS A 61 0.55 17.01 3.55
C HIS A 61 -0.09 18.20 4.28
N ALA A 62 0.38 19.41 3.97
CA ALA A 62 -0.25 20.68 4.35
C ALA A 62 -0.51 20.89 5.86
N GLY A 63 0.28 20.27 6.74
CA GLY A 63 0.17 20.48 8.18
C GLY A 63 -1.04 19.81 8.84
N VAL A 64 -1.63 18.81 8.17
CA VAL A 64 -2.69 17.97 8.76
C VAL A 64 -2.10 17.13 9.87
N ASP A 65 -2.75 17.10 11.05
CA ASP A 65 -2.35 16.19 12.13
C ASP A 65 -2.77 14.76 11.80
N VAL A 66 -1.86 13.80 12.03
CA VAL A 66 -2.12 12.37 11.81
C VAL A 66 -3.34 11.89 12.61
N ALA A 67 -3.56 12.42 13.82
CA ALA A 67 -4.70 12.07 14.66
C ALA A 67 -6.06 12.46 14.02
N GLU A 68 -6.08 13.48 13.15
CA GLU A 68 -7.30 13.95 12.48
C GLU A 68 -7.66 13.10 11.26
N LEU A 69 -6.72 12.32 10.71
CA LEU A 69 -6.94 11.56 9.48
C LEU A 69 -7.98 10.45 9.62
N LYS A 70 -8.24 9.95 10.85
CA LYS A 70 -9.12 8.78 11.09
C LYS A 70 -8.74 7.57 10.23
N LEU A 71 -7.47 7.44 9.91
CA LEU A 71 -6.91 6.38 9.09
C LEU A 71 -6.97 5.05 9.84
N ASP A 72 -7.78 4.11 9.38
CA ASP A 72 -7.86 2.75 9.92
C ASP A 72 -7.15 1.72 9.06
N SER A 73 -7.16 1.91 7.74
CA SER A 73 -6.55 1.00 6.78
C SER A 73 -5.67 1.78 5.80
N LEU A 74 -4.49 1.25 5.52
CA LEU A 74 -3.58 1.81 4.53
C LEU A 74 -3.23 0.72 3.52
N ARG A 75 -3.53 0.98 2.24
CA ARG A 75 -3.13 0.12 1.12
C ARG A 75 -1.77 0.55 0.62
N LEU A 76 -0.85 -0.39 0.54
CA LEU A 76 0.50 -0.22 0.03
C LEU A 76 0.70 -1.09 -1.22
N HIS A 77 1.38 -0.55 -2.21
CA HIS A 77 1.75 -1.26 -3.43
C HIS A 77 3.27 -1.34 -3.55
N LEU A 78 3.79 -2.53 -3.84
CA LEU A 78 5.20 -2.71 -4.18
C LEU A 78 5.44 -2.33 -5.63
N SER A 79 6.25 -1.31 -5.85
CA SER A 79 6.56 -0.74 -7.16
C SER A 79 8.07 -0.82 -7.42
N GLY A 80 8.45 -1.19 -8.64
CA GLY A 80 9.85 -1.29 -9.02
C GLY A 80 10.10 -2.45 -9.97
N ASP A 81 11.36 -2.83 -10.11
CA ASP A 81 11.73 -3.99 -10.92
C ASP A 81 11.35 -5.30 -10.21
N PHE A 82 11.16 -6.34 -11.01
CA PHE A 82 10.73 -7.66 -10.54
C PHE A 82 11.76 -8.31 -9.59
N MET A 83 13.04 -8.06 -9.81
CA MET A 83 14.12 -8.62 -8.99
C MET A 83 14.14 -8.04 -7.57
N THR A 84 13.58 -6.86 -7.38
CA THR A 84 13.43 -6.22 -6.06
C THR A 84 12.07 -6.53 -5.44
N THR A 85 10.97 -6.41 -6.22
CA THR A 85 9.61 -6.51 -5.68
C THR A 85 9.22 -7.92 -5.27
N MET A 86 9.60 -8.96 -6.02
CA MET A 86 9.21 -10.34 -5.68
C MET A 86 9.89 -10.86 -4.42
N PRO A 87 11.22 -10.74 -4.24
CA PRO A 87 11.83 -11.13 -2.97
C PRO A 87 11.34 -10.32 -1.78
N LEU A 88 11.01 -9.02 -1.98
CA LEU A 88 10.42 -8.20 -0.93
C LEU A 88 9.01 -8.67 -0.56
N HIS A 89 8.20 -9.04 -1.58
CA HIS A 89 6.89 -9.63 -1.37
C HIS A 89 6.99 -10.90 -0.53
N ASP A 90 7.86 -11.85 -0.92
CA ASP A 90 8.08 -13.10 -0.18
C ASP A 90 8.48 -12.84 1.28
N MET A 91 9.29 -11.81 1.51
CA MET A 91 9.70 -11.42 2.85
C MET A 91 8.54 -10.89 3.69
N LEU A 92 7.70 -10.04 3.12
CA LEU A 92 6.54 -9.46 3.77
C LEU A 92 5.45 -10.50 4.07
N VAL A 93 5.39 -11.58 3.29
CA VAL A 93 4.43 -12.68 3.48
C VAL A 93 4.97 -13.73 4.46
N ALA A 94 6.17 -14.24 4.22
CA ALA A 94 6.66 -15.45 4.91
C ALA A 94 7.58 -15.15 6.10
N ASN A 95 8.29 -14.02 6.08
CA ASN A 95 9.37 -13.74 7.04
C ASN A 95 9.06 -12.62 8.05
N LEU A 96 7.88 -12.04 7.97
CA LEU A 96 7.45 -10.97 8.87
C LEU A 96 7.27 -11.54 10.29
N GLU A 97 7.90 -10.90 11.27
CA GLU A 97 7.84 -11.27 12.69
C GLU A 97 6.87 -10.37 13.46
N ARG A 98 6.96 -9.04 13.23
CA ARG A 98 6.08 -8.06 13.87
C ARG A 98 5.98 -6.77 13.03
N ILE A 99 4.90 -6.05 13.27
CA ILE A 99 4.66 -4.72 12.69
C ILE A 99 4.49 -3.74 13.85
N GLU A 100 5.24 -2.65 13.81
CA GLU A 100 5.23 -1.63 14.84
C GLU A 100 4.93 -0.26 14.22
N ILE A 101 4.20 0.55 14.97
CA ILE A 101 3.99 1.96 14.66
C ILE A 101 4.82 2.78 15.65
N ALA A 102 5.60 3.71 15.14
CA ALA A 102 6.41 4.62 15.93
C ALA A 102 6.13 6.07 15.54
N ASP A 103 6.43 6.99 16.45
CA ASP A 103 6.44 8.42 16.14
C ASP A 103 7.68 8.77 15.28
N PRO A 104 7.76 9.98 14.70
CA PRO A 104 8.92 10.40 13.90
C PRO A 104 10.25 10.45 14.68
N LYS A 105 10.20 10.37 16.01
CA LYS A 105 11.38 10.32 16.90
C LYS A 105 11.80 8.88 17.21
N GLY A 106 11.08 7.88 16.68
CA GLY A 106 11.36 6.46 16.88
C GLY A 106 10.73 5.83 18.13
N LYS A 107 9.92 6.58 18.89
CA LYS A 107 9.22 6.04 20.06
C LYS A 107 8.08 5.12 19.61
N LEU A 108 8.07 3.89 20.11
CA LEU A 108 6.99 2.94 19.86
C LEU A 108 5.65 3.47 20.38
N LEU A 109 4.66 3.50 19.50
CA LEU A 109 3.28 3.91 19.78
C LEU A 109 2.36 2.69 19.91
N ALA A 110 2.48 1.72 18.98
CA ALA A 110 1.64 0.55 18.95
C ALA A 110 2.33 -0.62 18.23
N GLN A 111 1.86 -1.84 18.51
CA GLN A 111 2.16 -3.01 17.72
C GLN A 111 0.88 -3.49 17.02
N ILE A 112 0.98 -3.77 15.72
CA ILE A 112 -0.13 -4.25 14.90
C ILE A 112 -0.03 -5.77 14.80
N PRO A 113 -1.10 -6.53 15.11
CA PRO A 113 -1.12 -7.97 14.91
C PRO A 113 -0.89 -8.35 13.44
N LEU A 114 -0.10 -9.38 13.16
CA LEU A 114 0.21 -9.82 11.78
C LEU A 114 -1.04 -10.14 10.96
N LYS A 115 -2.12 -10.61 11.59
CA LYS A 115 -3.41 -10.85 10.93
C LYS A 115 -4.06 -9.60 10.31
N GLN A 116 -3.57 -8.40 10.65
CA GLN A 116 -4.00 -7.13 10.07
C GLN A 116 -3.19 -6.74 8.82
N TRP A 117 -2.15 -7.49 8.49
CA TRP A 117 -1.38 -7.39 7.26
C TRP A 117 -1.93 -8.40 6.26
N ILE A 118 -2.60 -7.92 5.23
CA ILE A 118 -3.42 -8.74 4.33
C ILE A 118 -2.90 -8.57 2.91
N GLU A 119 -2.60 -9.67 2.24
CA GLU A 119 -2.33 -9.70 0.81
C GLU A 119 -3.61 -9.38 0.04
N VAL A 120 -3.51 -8.51 -0.96
CA VAL A 120 -4.62 -8.12 -1.82
C VAL A 120 -4.47 -8.79 -3.19
N GLY A 121 -5.59 -9.07 -3.84
CA GLY A 121 -5.61 -9.61 -5.19
C GLY A 121 -6.11 -11.03 -5.31
N TYR A 122 -6.26 -11.75 -4.20
CA TYR A 122 -6.67 -13.16 -4.18
C TYR A 122 -8.15 -13.37 -3.86
N ALA A 123 -8.78 -12.43 -3.17
CA ALA A 123 -10.17 -12.52 -2.79
C ALA A 123 -11.10 -12.24 -4.00
N PRO A 124 -12.33 -12.81 -4.02
CA PRO A 124 -13.30 -12.55 -5.09
C PRO A 124 -13.60 -11.05 -5.31
N GLU A 125 -13.63 -10.28 -4.24
CA GLU A 125 -13.83 -8.82 -4.26
C GLU A 125 -12.66 -8.05 -4.89
N ASP A 126 -11.47 -8.66 -4.93
CA ASP A 126 -10.28 -8.08 -5.56
C ASP A 126 -10.25 -8.31 -7.07
N GLN A 127 -11.22 -9.00 -7.63
CA GLN A 127 -11.27 -9.30 -9.05
C GLN A 127 -11.35 -8.02 -9.90
N VAL A 128 -10.45 -7.90 -10.89
CA VAL A 128 -10.36 -6.75 -11.80
C VAL A 128 -11.09 -7.05 -13.12
N LEU A 129 -10.91 -8.26 -13.64
CA LEU A 129 -11.57 -8.67 -14.88
C LEU A 129 -13.05 -8.97 -14.63
N PRO A 130 -13.94 -8.56 -15.53
CA PRO A 130 -15.35 -8.92 -15.42
C PRO A 130 -15.54 -10.43 -15.51
N SER A 131 -16.39 -10.98 -14.65
CA SER A 131 -16.80 -12.38 -14.75
C SER A 131 -17.65 -12.58 -16.02
N VAL A 132 -17.19 -13.42 -16.91
CA VAL A 132 -17.91 -13.73 -18.14
C VAL A 132 -18.57 -15.11 -18.00
N GLY A 133 -19.90 -15.12 -17.90
CA GLY A 133 -20.70 -16.34 -17.92
C GLY A 133 -20.46 -17.28 -16.73
N ASN A 134 -20.52 -18.59 -16.98
CA ASN A 134 -20.39 -19.65 -15.95
C ASN A 134 -18.95 -20.11 -15.75
N ILE A 135 -17.97 -19.21 -15.86
CA ILE A 135 -16.56 -19.54 -15.68
C ILE A 135 -16.24 -19.62 -14.19
N HIS A 136 -15.55 -20.68 -13.79
CA HIS A 136 -15.13 -20.82 -12.38
C HIS A 136 -14.16 -19.69 -11.99
N PRO A 137 -14.33 -19.04 -10.81
CA PRO A 137 -13.52 -17.88 -10.39
C PRO A 137 -12.00 -18.08 -10.45
N ALA A 138 -11.54 -19.32 -10.27
CA ALA A 138 -10.12 -19.66 -10.36
C ALA A 138 -9.50 -19.38 -11.74
N TYR A 139 -10.28 -19.45 -12.83
CA TYR A 139 -9.78 -19.10 -14.16
C TYR A 139 -9.54 -17.60 -14.30
N ASN A 140 -10.43 -16.78 -13.73
CA ASN A 140 -10.22 -15.32 -13.72
C ASN A 140 -8.97 -14.96 -12.92
N LEU A 141 -8.78 -15.57 -11.76
CA LEU A 141 -7.57 -15.36 -10.95
C LEU A 141 -6.30 -15.73 -11.72
N LEU A 142 -6.30 -16.89 -12.40
CA LEU A 142 -5.18 -17.33 -13.21
C LEU A 142 -4.92 -16.39 -14.40
N GLN A 143 -5.96 -15.94 -15.09
CA GLN A 143 -5.87 -14.99 -16.18
C GLN A 143 -5.31 -13.66 -15.70
N GLU A 144 -5.76 -13.15 -14.55
CA GLU A 144 -5.25 -11.92 -13.95
C GLU A 144 -3.79 -12.05 -13.53
N TYR A 145 -3.39 -13.21 -12.99
CA TYR A 145 -2.00 -13.48 -12.60
C TYR A 145 -1.03 -13.32 -13.80
N PHE A 146 -1.40 -13.82 -14.97
CA PHE A 146 -0.56 -13.71 -16.16
C PHE A 146 -0.70 -12.37 -16.89
N SER A 147 -1.89 -11.76 -16.87
CA SER A 147 -2.16 -10.50 -17.61
C SER A 147 -1.81 -9.25 -16.82
N PHE A 148 -1.93 -9.30 -15.50
CA PHE A 148 -1.74 -8.16 -14.61
C PHE A 148 -1.10 -8.57 -13.26
N PRO A 149 0.14 -9.09 -13.26
CA PRO A 149 0.81 -9.57 -12.03
C PRO A 149 0.98 -8.49 -10.96
N ALA A 150 1.06 -7.21 -11.34
CA ALA A 150 1.15 -6.10 -10.39
C ALA A 150 -0.03 -6.02 -9.41
N LYS A 151 -1.18 -6.60 -9.75
CA LYS A 151 -2.33 -6.75 -8.86
C LYS A 151 -2.00 -7.46 -7.54
N PHE A 152 -1.07 -8.41 -7.57
CA PHE A 152 -0.71 -9.25 -6.43
C PHE A 152 0.41 -8.65 -5.57
N LEU A 153 0.82 -7.42 -5.87
CA LEU A 153 1.83 -6.67 -5.13
C LEU A 153 1.22 -5.65 -4.16
N PHE A 154 -0.09 -5.73 -3.90
CA PHE A 154 -0.77 -4.87 -2.95
C PHE A 154 -0.94 -5.56 -1.59
N PHE A 155 -0.82 -4.76 -0.54
CA PHE A 155 -1.06 -5.16 0.84
C PHE A 155 -1.93 -4.14 1.55
N ASP A 156 -2.84 -4.61 2.39
CA ASP A 156 -3.61 -3.78 3.31
C ASP A 156 -3.09 -3.94 4.73
N LEU A 157 -2.71 -2.83 5.35
CA LEU A 157 -2.43 -2.75 6.78
C LEU A 157 -3.66 -2.15 7.47
N LYS A 158 -4.35 -2.95 8.28
CA LYS A 158 -5.57 -2.56 8.99
C LYS A 158 -5.33 -2.32 10.48
N GLY A 159 -6.31 -1.70 11.15
CA GLY A 159 -6.27 -1.48 12.59
C GLY A 159 -5.35 -0.35 13.01
N LEU A 160 -5.21 0.68 12.19
CA LEU A 160 -4.39 1.87 12.47
C LEU A 160 -5.12 2.91 13.31
N ALA A 161 -6.46 2.85 13.37
CA ALA A 161 -7.27 3.85 14.07
C ALA A 161 -6.83 4.07 15.51
N GLY A 162 -6.52 5.33 15.85
CA GLY A 162 -6.08 5.74 17.18
C GLY A 162 -4.67 5.26 17.60
N ARG A 163 -3.89 4.69 16.67
CA ARG A 163 -2.56 4.12 16.94
C ARG A 163 -1.40 4.89 16.30
N LEU A 164 -1.69 5.90 15.51
CA LEU A 164 -0.69 6.64 14.73
C LEU A 164 -0.04 7.81 15.52
N GLY A 165 -0.53 8.10 16.74
CA GLY A 165 -0.05 9.21 17.54
C GLY A 165 -0.59 10.56 17.08
N GLN A 166 0.20 11.62 17.30
CA GLN A 166 -0.11 13.01 16.95
C GLN A 166 1.05 13.61 16.16
N GLY A 167 0.77 14.71 15.47
CA GLY A 167 1.77 15.45 14.70
C GLY A 167 1.67 15.22 13.20
N ASN A 168 2.75 15.48 12.48
CA ASN A 168 2.78 15.54 11.03
C ASN A 168 3.35 14.29 10.36
N GLY A 169 3.47 13.17 11.08
CA GLY A 169 3.98 11.93 10.51
C GLY A 169 4.05 10.78 11.49
N PHE A 170 4.34 9.60 10.98
CA PHE A 170 4.55 8.36 11.73
C PHE A 170 5.47 7.42 10.95
N THR A 171 5.97 6.40 11.60
CA THR A 171 6.80 5.36 11.00
C THR A 171 6.13 4.00 11.15
N ILE A 172 6.05 3.24 10.07
CA ILE A 172 5.70 1.81 10.10
C ILE A 172 7.00 1.03 10.04
N LYS A 173 7.21 0.15 11.01
CA LYS A 173 8.38 -0.74 11.10
C LYS A 173 7.96 -2.17 10.84
N PHE A 174 8.51 -2.78 9.81
CA PHE A 174 8.36 -4.20 9.50
C PHE A 174 9.61 -4.92 9.98
N ALA A 175 9.50 -5.68 11.07
CA ALA A 175 10.59 -6.48 11.60
C ALA A 175 10.51 -7.91 11.05
N PHE A 176 11.62 -8.44 10.56
CA PHE A 176 11.71 -9.75 9.94
C PHE A 176 12.42 -10.76 10.86
N LYS A 177 12.08 -12.03 10.75
CA LYS A 177 12.66 -13.14 11.52
C LYS A 177 14.16 -13.30 11.27
N SER A 178 14.64 -12.95 10.07
CA SER A 178 16.05 -13.05 9.68
C SER A 178 16.52 -11.82 8.92
N ALA A 179 17.82 -11.56 8.92
CA ALA A 179 18.43 -10.50 8.14
C ALA A 179 18.25 -10.74 6.64
N VAL A 180 18.00 -9.67 5.87
CA VAL A 180 17.59 -9.78 4.46
C VAL A 180 18.44 -8.91 3.56
N LYS A 181 19.16 -9.56 2.64
CA LYS A 181 20.04 -8.88 1.68
C LYS A 181 19.28 -7.99 0.68
N VAL A 182 18.06 -8.39 0.32
CA VAL A 182 17.21 -7.66 -0.66
C VAL A 182 16.83 -6.27 -0.18
N LEU A 183 16.75 -6.03 1.12
CA LEU A 183 16.33 -4.75 1.66
C LEU A 183 17.29 -3.59 1.32
N ALA A 184 18.53 -3.88 0.92
CA ALA A 184 19.49 -2.86 0.50
C ALA A 184 19.09 -2.13 -0.80
N SER A 185 18.23 -2.72 -1.64
CA SER A 185 17.72 -2.11 -2.87
C SER A 185 16.38 -1.37 -2.69
N VAL A 186 15.74 -1.51 -1.53
CA VAL A 186 14.47 -0.85 -1.22
C VAL A 186 14.70 0.64 -0.98
N ASN A 187 13.86 1.46 -1.60
CA ASN A 187 13.89 2.91 -1.46
C ASN A 187 12.45 3.46 -1.38
N LYS A 188 12.31 4.77 -1.15
CA LYS A 188 11.00 5.41 -0.99
C LYS A 188 10.03 5.23 -2.17
N ASN A 189 10.52 4.90 -3.35
CA ASN A 189 9.70 4.69 -4.54
C ASN A 189 9.25 3.22 -4.68
N THR A 190 9.80 2.33 -3.85
CA THR A 190 9.42 0.90 -3.83
C THR A 190 8.02 0.70 -3.26
N PHE A 191 7.56 1.61 -2.42
CA PHE A 191 6.20 1.61 -1.87
C PHE A 191 5.42 2.81 -2.40
N LYS A 192 4.15 2.57 -2.75
CA LYS A 192 3.20 3.58 -3.22
C LYS A 192 1.86 3.41 -2.51
#